data_0005fb7c9ac9e6c4ad09cd735481adcc
#
_entry.id   0005fb7c9ac9e6c4ad09cd735481adcc
#
_cell.length_a   1.000
_cell.length_b   1.000
_cell.length_c   1.000
_cell.angle_alpha   90.00
_cell.angle_beta   90.00
_cell.angle_gamma   90.00
#
_symmetry.space_group_name_H-M   'P 1'
#
loop_
_entity.id
_entity.type
_entity.pdbx_description
1 polymer ?
#
loop_
_entity_poly.entity_id
_entity_poly.type
_entity_poly.pdbx_seq_one_letter_code
_entity_poly.pdbx_strand_id
1 'polypeptide(L)'
;MERIKRYAASIEPDEGEEGAIPVEDFFHKHFAGQPEWAVALRGYRTRENLTQAQLAEATGIPQRHISEMENGKRPIGKERARALAKVLGADYRVFL
;
A
#
# COMPACT_ATOMS: atom_id res chain seq x y z
N MET A 1 11.01 1.41 18.22
CA MET A 1 10.37 1.20 17.67
C MET A 1 9.94 0.69 17.45
N GLU A 2 10.08 0.47 17.59
CA GLU A 2 9.52 -0.09 17.04
C GLU A 2 8.73 -0.24 16.57
N ARG A 3 8.55 -0.01 16.09
CA ARG A 3 7.65 -0.16 15.40
C ARG A 3 7.52 -0.66 14.69
N ILE A 4 8.11 -1.01 14.31
CA ILE A 4 7.77 -1.62 13.45
C ILE A 4 7.68 -2.37 13.71
N LYS A 5 8.18 -2.59 14.11
CA LYS A 5 7.83 -3.49 14.03
C LYS A 5 6.80 -3.78 14.39
N ARG A 6 6.40 -3.37 14.70
CA ARG A 6 5.28 -3.73 14.66
C ARG A 6 4.53 -3.73 14.00
N TYR A 7 4.85 -3.69 13.39
CA TYR A 7 4.09 -4.00 12.45
C TYR A 7 4.28 -4.60 11.98
N ALA A 8 5.01 -4.62 11.91
CA ALA A 8 5.13 -5.52 11.26
C ALA A 8 5.24 -6.43 11.79
N ALA A 9 5.49 -6.39 12.50
CA ALA A 9 5.46 -7.33 12.91
C ALA A 9 4.55 -7.79 13.12
N SER A 10 4.03 -7.54 13.45
CA SER A 10 3.20 -8.15 13.56
C SER A 10 2.84 -8.82 12.80
N ILE A 11 3.36 -8.92 12.37
CA ILE A 11 3.01 -9.85 11.68
C ILE A 11 3.49 -10.95 11.98
N GLU A 12 4.11 -11.12 12.60
CA GLU A 12 4.36 -12.03 12.65
C GLU A 12 3.98 -12.85 12.85
N PRO A 13 4.08 -13.28 12.92
CA PRO A 13 3.91 -14.26 12.96
C PRO A 13 4.07 -15.03 13.15
N ASP A 14 4.26 -15.17 13.41
CA ASP A 14 4.27 -15.97 13.56
C ASP A 14 4.45 -16.75 13.54
N GLU A 15 4.67 -16.67 13.60
CA GLU A 15 4.73 -17.38 13.50
C GLU A 15 5.07 -18.20 13.19
N GLY A 16 5.69 -18.07 13.12
CA GLY A 16 6.02 -18.90 12.59
C GLY A 16 5.93 -19.94 12.64
N GLU A 17 5.76 -20.06 12.70
CA GLU A 17 5.56 -21.08 12.75
C GLU A 17 5.70 -21.89 11.85
N GLU A 18 6.12 -22.65 12.22
CA GLU A 18 6.07 -23.65 11.47
C GLU A 18 5.19 -23.42 10.47
N GLY A 19 5.31 -23.94 9.39
CA GLY A 19 4.37 -23.71 8.37
C GLY A 19 4.38 -22.29 7.90
N ALA A 20 5.49 -21.63 7.95
CA ALA A 20 5.57 -20.28 7.45
C ALA A 20 5.14 -20.27 6.00
N ILE A 21 4.28 -19.34 5.63
CA ILE A 21 3.78 -19.24 4.27
C ILE A 21 4.80 -18.52 3.41
N PRO A 22 5.14 -19.04 2.22
CA PRO A 22 6.01 -18.29 1.32
C PRO A 22 5.40 -16.94 1.00
N VAL A 23 6.24 -15.98 0.71
CA VAL A 23 5.79 -14.61 0.47
C VAL A 23 4.75 -14.57 -0.64
N GLU A 24 4.95 -15.33 -1.71
CA GLU A 24 3.99 -15.34 -2.80
C GLU A 24 2.62 -15.85 -2.35
N ASP A 25 2.59 -16.91 -1.54
CA ASP A 25 1.33 -17.44 -1.07
C ASP A 25 0.64 -16.47 -0.13
N PHE A 26 1.42 -15.83 0.74
CA PHE A 26 0.87 -14.82 1.62
C PHE A 26 0.24 -13.70 0.81
N PHE A 27 0.92 -13.25 -0.23
CA PHE A 27 0.43 -12.18 -1.08
C PHE A 27 -0.88 -12.57 -1.75
N HIS A 28 -0.92 -13.77 -2.33
CA HIS A 28 -2.14 -14.27 -2.97
C HIS A 28 -3.29 -14.37 -1.97
N LYS A 29 -2.99 -14.86 -0.79
CA LYS A 29 -4.04 -15.06 0.20
C LYS A 29 -4.64 -13.75 0.66
N HIS A 30 -3.83 -12.71 0.82
CA HIS A 30 -4.28 -11.45 1.41
C HIS A 30 -4.65 -10.40 0.37
N PHE A 31 -4.13 -10.52 -0.84
CA PHE A 31 -4.34 -9.51 -1.86
C PHE A 31 -4.93 -10.08 -3.15
N ALA A 32 -5.38 -11.33 -3.10
CA ALA A 32 -5.99 -11.93 -4.29
C ALA A 32 -7.19 -11.08 -4.72
N GLY A 33 -7.27 -10.84 -6.01
CA GLY A 33 -8.37 -10.06 -6.57
C GLY A 33 -8.14 -8.57 -6.55
N GLN A 34 -7.05 -8.10 -5.94
CA GLN A 34 -6.77 -6.67 -5.94
C GLN A 34 -5.79 -6.34 -7.06
N PRO A 35 -6.02 -5.22 -7.75
CA PRO A 35 -5.11 -4.80 -8.81
C PRO A 35 -3.73 -4.47 -8.24
N GLU A 36 -2.71 -4.65 -9.08
CA GLU A 36 -1.35 -4.37 -8.66
C GLU A 36 -1.16 -2.92 -8.23
N TRP A 37 -1.84 -2.00 -8.94
CA TRP A 37 -1.69 -0.59 -8.60
C TRP A 37 -2.25 -0.27 -7.22
N ALA A 38 -3.26 -1.00 -6.77
CA ALA A 38 -3.83 -0.79 -5.44
C ALA A 38 -2.87 -1.27 -4.37
N VAL A 39 -2.29 -2.45 -4.58
CA VAL A 39 -1.32 -3.01 -3.65
C VAL A 39 -0.07 -2.13 -3.61
N ALA A 40 0.36 -1.65 -4.77
CA ALA A 40 1.53 -0.80 -4.85
C ALA A 40 1.32 0.50 -4.07
N LEU A 41 0.15 1.10 -4.21
CA LEU A 41 -0.13 2.36 -3.53
C LEU A 41 -0.05 2.18 -2.02
N ARG A 42 -0.70 1.15 -1.51
CA ARG A 42 -0.64 0.89 -0.07
C ARG A 42 0.78 0.60 0.39
N GLY A 43 1.52 -0.18 -0.39
CA GLY A 43 2.89 -0.53 -0.04
C GLY A 43 3.80 0.67 0.01
N TYR A 44 3.75 1.51 -1.00
CA TYR A 44 4.59 2.70 -1.01
C TYR A 44 4.22 3.67 0.10
N ARG A 45 2.92 3.82 0.37
CA ARG A 45 2.49 4.71 1.44
C ARG A 45 2.99 4.22 2.79
N THR A 46 2.85 2.94 3.07
CA THR A 46 3.33 2.39 4.34
C THR A 46 4.84 2.46 4.46
N ARG A 47 5.53 2.25 3.36
CA ARG A 47 6.99 2.35 3.38
C ARG A 47 7.44 3.73 3.80
N GLU A 48 6.69 4.75 3.39
CA GLU A 48 7.03 6.13 3.74
C GLU A 48 6.44 6.54 5.08
N ASN A 49 5.80 5.63 5.79
CA ASN A 49 5.21 5.90 7.10
C ASN A 49 4.15 6.98 7.07
N LEU A 50 3.39 7.03 5.98
CA LEU A 50 2.33 8.02 5.84
C LEU A 50 0.98 7.39 6.10
N THR A 51 0.12 8.11 6.81
CA THR A 51 -1.28 7.70 6.90
C THR A 51 -1.99 8.11 5.62
N GLN A 52 -3.19 7.56 5.42
CA GLN A 52 -3.99 7.98 4.27
C GLN A 52 -4.30 9.47 4.34
N ALA A 53 -4.56 9.98 5.54
CA ALA A 53 -4.84 11.41 5.69
C ALA A 53 -3.63 12.26 5.32
N GLN A 54 -2.45 11.82 5.73
CA GLN A 54 -1.23 12.56 5.41
C GLN A 54 -0.96 12.54 3.91
N LEU A 55 -1.19 11.41 3.28
CA LEU A 55 -1.00 11.31 1.82
C LEU A 55 -2.03 12.18 1.10
N ALA A 56 -3.25 12.21 1.60
CA ALA A 56 -4.29 13.06 1.03
C ALA A 56 -3.89 14.53 1.10
N GLU A 57 -3.36 14.93 2.24
CA GLU A 57 -2.94 16.31 2.41
C GLU A 57 -1.79 16.66 1.48
N ALA A 58 -0.84 15.75 1.34
CA ALA A 58 0.34 16.01 0.52
C ALA A 58 0.03 16.06 -0.98
N THR A 59 -0.99 15.34 -1.41
CA THR A 59 -1.31 15.22 -2.83
C THR A 59 -2.51 16.05 -3.27
N GLY A 60 -3.33 16.48 -2.31
CA GLY A 60 -4.58 17.15 -2.64
C GLY A 60 -5.68 16.20 -3.06
N ILE A 61 -5.48 14.91 -2.93
CA ILE A 61 -6.50 13.91 -3.26
C ILE A 61 -7.33 13.63 -2.01
N PRO A 62 -8.65 13.64 -2.10
CA PRO A 62 -9.47 13.34 -0.91
C PRO A 62 -9.11 11.99 -0.32
N GLN A 63 -9.07 11.93 1.00
CA GLN A 63 -8.69 10.68 1.68
C GLN A 63 -9.62 9.53 1.28
N ARG A 64 -10.91 9.81 1.12
CA ARG A 64 -11.86 8.78 0.70
C ARG A 64 -11.44 8.15 -0.62
N HIS A 65 -10.96 8.97 -1.55
CA HIS A 65 -10.52 8.46 -2.84
C HIS A 65 -9.27 7.61 -2.71
N ILE A 66 -8.35 8.04 -1.84
CA ILE A 66 -7.15 7.24 -1.60
C ILE A 66 -7.52 5.88 -1.01
N SER A 67 -8.45 5.87 -0.07
CA SER A 67 -8.92 4.60 0.49
C SER A 67 -9.51 3.71 -0.58
N GLU A 68 -10.32 4.28 -1.47
CA GLU A 68 -10.91 3.51 -2.55
C GLU A 68 -9.86 2.98 -3.52
N MET A 69 -8.84 3.79 -3.78
CA MET A 69 -7.74 3.36 -4.65
C MET A 69 -6.98 2.19 -4.03
N GLU A 70 -6.71 2.26 -2.73
CA GLU A 70 -5.97 1.21 -2.05
C GLU A 70 -6.77 -0.08 -1.94
N ASN A 71 -8.08 0.03 -2.02
CA ASN A 71 -8.94 -1.15 -1.97
C ASN A 71 -9.34 -1.64 -3.35
N GLY A 72 -8.74 -1.08 -4.39
CA GLY A 72 -9.01 -1.52 -5.75
C GLY A 72 -10.36 -1.13 -6.28
N LYS A 73 -11.02 -0.16 -5.65
CA LYS A 73 -12.37 0.23 -6.05
C LYS A 73 -12.38 1.46 -6.93
N ARG A 74 -11.28 2.16 -7.03
CA ARG A 74 -11.19 3.36 -7.86
C ARG A 74 -9.85 3.33 -8.60
N PRO A 75 -9.88 3.33 -9.93
CA PRO A 75 -8.62 3.36 -10.67
C PRO A 75 -7.90 4.68 -10.45
N ILE A 76 -6.60 4.66 -10.64
CA ILE A 76 -5.78 5.86 -10.47
C ILE A 76 -5.52 6.45 -11.83
N GLY A 77 -6.02 7.67 -12.05
CA GLY A 77 -5.77 8.36 -13.28
C GLY A 77 -4.32 8.80 -13.39
N LYS A 78 -3.90 9.11 -14.61
CA LYS A 78 -2.51 9.44 -14.86
C LYS A 78 -2.03 10.64 -14.06
N GLU A 79 -2.87 11.66 -13.94
CA GLU A 79 -2.53 12.85 -13.20
C GLU A 79 -2.30 12.56 -11.73
N ARG A 80 -3.23 11.79 -11.16
CA ARG A 80 -3.12 11.44 -9.75
C ARG A 80 -1.97 10.47 -9.52
N ALA A 81 -1.71 9.59 -10.49
CA ALA A 81 -0.57 8.69 -10.38
C ALA A 81 0.73 9.47 -10.30
N ARG A 82 0.84 10.55 -11.06
CA ARG A 82 2.04 11.38 -11.02
C ARG A 82 2.18 12.12 -9.70
N ALA A 83 1.06 12.63 -9.17
CA ALA A 83 1.09 13.31 -7.88
C ALA A 83 1.50 12.36 -6.77
N LEU A 84 0.94 11.15 -6.79
CA LEU A 84 1.29 10.14 -5.80
C LEU A 84 2.75 9.72 -5.93
N ALA A 85 3.21 9.53 -7.14
CA ALA A 85 4.59 9.12 -7.37
C ALA A 85 5.57 10.15 -6.85
N LYS A 86 5.25 11.43 -7.04
CA LYS A 86 6.13 12.49 -6.59
C LYS A 86 6.28 12.48 -5.07
N VAL A 87 5.19 12.29 -4.36
CA VAL A 87 5.21 12.27 -2.90
C VAL A 87 5.86 10.99 -2.39
N LEU A 88 5.61 9.87 -3.05
CA LEU A 88 6.05 8.57 -2.56
C LEU A 88 7.40 8.14 -3.11
N GLY A 89 8.01 8.93 -3.99
CA GLY A 89 9.31 8.57 -4.55
C GLY A 89 9.24 7.35 -5.43
N ALA A 90 8.19 7.22 -6.23
CA ALA A 90 7.98 6.06 -7.08
C ALA A 90 7.81 6.48 -8.53
N ASP A 91 7.86 5.51 -9.43
CA ASP A 91 7.53 5.73 -10.82
C ASP A 91 6.00 5.70 -10.94
N TYR A 92 5.44 6.75 -11.55
CA TYR A 92 3.97 6.86 -11.62
C TYR A 92 3.32 5.66 -12.31
N ARG A 93 4.07 4.96 -13.16
CA ARG A 93 3.51 3.84 -13.90
C ARG A 93 3.13 2.67 -13.00
N VAL A 94 3.71 2.58 -11.80
CA VAL A 94 3.33 1.50 -10.89
C VAL A 94 1.91 1.67 -10.38
N PHE A 95 1.33 2.84 -10.53
CA PHE A 95 -0.03 3.11 -10.09
C PHE A 95 -1.05 3.07 -11.21
N LEU A 96 -0.64 2.69 -12.41
CA LEU A 96 -1.56 2.63 -13.57
C LEU A 96 -2.05 1.22 -13.91
#